data_a0caad3889588c7fd2e4b37ac3b2b0ed
#
_entry.id   a0caad3889588c7fd2e4b37ac3b2b0ed
#
_cell.length_a   1.000
_cell.length_b   1.000
_cell.length_c   1.000
_cell.angle_alpha   90.00
_cell.angle_beta   90.00
_cell.angle_gamma   90.00
#
_symmetry.space_group_name_H-M   'P 1'
#
loop_
_entity.id
_entity.type
_entity.pdbx_description
1 polymer ?
#
loop_
_entity_poly.entity_id
_entity_poly.type
_entity_poly.pdbx_seq_one_letter_code
_entity_poly.pdbx_strand_id
1 'polypeptide(L)'
;MISELIFDVETKKLFSDITTDDPGDLGVSIVSVYSRTLNDMFDEVSGKMQSFWERDFDAMWPLFESADRIIGFNSLKFDVPALQPYTKMDFLSLKHFDLMEIVRQKTGRRIGLSALASETLGDDKTDVGTNAVIYWAKGDSASLQKLQTYCEADVALTRNLYDFGRKNRQLKY
;
A
#
# COMPACT_ATOMS: atom_id res chain seq x y z
N MET A 1 -7.21 -22.72 -0.89
CA MET A 1 -7.16 -21.46 -0.13
C MET A 1 -6.12 -20.56 -0.75
N ILE A 2 -6.33 -19.23 -0.80
CA ILE A 2 -5.47 -18.25 -1.42
C ILE A 2 -5.01 -17.28 -0.33
N SER A 3 -3.69 -17.02 -0.25
CA SER A 3 -3.13 -16.00 0.64
C SER A 3 -2.96 -14.69 -0.13
N GLU A 4 -3.53 -13.61 0.38
CA GLU A 4 -3.38 -12.26 -0.18
C GLU A 4 -2.76 -11.33 0.85
N LEU A 5 -1.94 -10.41 0.35
CA LEU A 5 -1.32 -9.36 1.13
C LEU A 5 -1.61 -8.02 0.47
N ILE A 6 -2.25 -7.12 1.18
CA ILE A 6 -2.49 -5.74 0.76
C ILE A 6 -1.53 -4.84 1.54
N PHE A 7 -0.82 -3.93 0.88
CA PHE A 7 0.19 -3.11 1.53
C PHE A 7 0.23 -1.68 1.02
N ASP A 8 0.81 -0.84 1.84
CA ASP A 8 1.13 0.56 1.56
C ASP A 8 2.39 0.97 2.33
N VAL A 9 3.12 1.96 1.83
CA VAL A 9 4.33 2.49 2.47
C VAL A 9 4.25 4.00 2.66
N GLU A 10 4.88 4.47 3.75
CA GLU A 10 5.09 5.90 3.94
C GLU A 10 6.59 6.21 3.94
N THR A 11 6.94 7.33 3.33
CA THR A 11 8.35 7.72 3.16
C THR A 11 8.79 8.74 4.19
N LYS A 12 10.12 8.84 4.37
CA LYS A 12 10.75 9.82 5.28
C LYS A 12 10.92 11.18 4.64
N LYS A 13 10.95 11.22 3.28
CA LYS A 13 11.23 12.41 2.48
C LYS A 13 10.20 12.55 1.37
N LEU A 14 10.04 13.76 0.85
CA LEU A 14 9.34 14.06 -0.38
C LEU A 14 10.32 14.02 -1.57
N PHE A 15 9.82 13.93 -2.80
CA PHE A 15 10.65 14.05 -4.00
C PHE A 15 11.37 15.41 -4.09
N SER A 16 10.80 16.47 -3.49
CA SER A 16 11.48 17.78 -3.36
C SER A 16 12.72 17.77 -2.48
N ASP A 17 12.89 16.74 -1.64
CA ASP A 17 14.00 16.65 -0.67
C ASP A 17 15.16 15.80 -1.20
N ILE A 18 15.02 15.25 -2.40
CA ILE A 18 16.02 14.43 -3.08
C ILE A 18 16.37 15.02 -4.45
N THR A 19 17.47 14.58 -5.04
CA THR A 19 17.96 15.05 -6.35
C THR A 19 17.69 14.09 -7.49
N THR A 20 17.08 12.94 -7.19
CA THR A 20 16.71 11.89 -8.14
C THR A 20 15.19 11.77 -8.22
N ASP A 21 14.72 11.04 -9.23
CA ASP A 21 13.30 10.64 -9.32
C ASP A 21 13.09 9.19 -8.82
N ASP A 22 14.09 8.61 -8.13
CA ASP A 22 14.03 7.22 -7.63
C ASP A 22 13.32 7.19 -6.27
N PRO A 23 12.18 6.48 -6.14
CA PRO A 23 11.51 6.29 -4.86
C PRO A 23 12.40 5.64 -3.79
N GLY A 24 13.41 4.83 -4.19
CA GLY A 24 14.38 4.23 -3.29
C GLY A 24 15.18 5.23 -2.44
N ASP A 25 15.35 6.47 -2.92
CA ASP A 25 16.08 7.53 -2.23
C ASP A 25 15.24 8.29 -1.19
N LEU A 26 13.91 8.07 -1.19
CA LEU A 26 13.01 8.71 -0.22
C LEU A 26 13.16 8.16 1.19
N GLY A 27 13.63 6.91 1.31
CA GLY A 27 13.64 6.17 2.56
C GLY A 27 12.22 5.85 3.05
N VAL A 28 12.02 4.64 3.55
CA VAL A 28 10.71 4.20 4.07
C VAL A 28 10.68 4.33 5.59
N SER A 29 9.63 4.93 6.13
CA SER A 29 9.42 5.09 7.57
C SER A 29 8.62 3.93 8.17
N ILE A 30 7.53 3.55 7.52
CA ILE A 30 6.60 2.51 7.95
C ILE A 30 6.03 1.78 6.74
N VAL A 31 5.77 0.49 6.91
CA VAL A 31 5.00 -0.34 5.98
C VAL A 31 3.82 -0.91 6.74
N SER A 32 2.61 -0.71 6.23
CA SER A 32 1.43 -1.39 6.75
C SER A 32 0.99 -2.48 5.79
N VAL A 33 0.63 -3.63 6.32
CA VAL A 33 0.18 -4.79 5.56
C VAL A 33 -1.11 -5.35 6.16
N TYR A 34 -2.04 -5.72 5.31
CA TYR A 34 -3.17 -6.55 5.66
C TYR A 34 -3.01 -7.90 5.00
N SER A 35 -2.63 -8.90 5.78
CA SER A 35 -2.53 -10.29 5.31
C SER A 35 -3.83 -11.02 5.56
N ARG A 36 -4.31 -11.79 4.56
CA ARG A 36 -5.54 -12.55 4.67
C ARG A 36 -5.49 -13.89 3.94
N THR A 37 -6.38 -14.78 4.35
CA THR A 37 -6.64 -16.05 3.67
C THR A 37 -8.07 -16.05 3.16
N LEU A 38 -8.24 -16.42 1.89
CA LEU A 38 -9.54 -16.61 1.25
C LEU A 38 -9.82 -18.09 1.01
N ASN A 39 -11.09 -18.49 1.13
CA ASN A 39 -11.54 -19.81 0.71
C ASN A 39 -11.68 -19.90 -0.82
N ASP A 40 -12.10 -21.06 -1.33
CA ASP A 40 -12.27 -21.31 -2.77
C ASP A 40 -13.44 -20.50 -3.39
N MET A 41 -14.34 -19.97 -2.57
CA MET A 41 -15.41 -19.04 -2.96
C MET A 41 -14.96 -17.56 -2.85
N PHE A 42 -13.70 -17.33 -2.48
CA PHE A 42 -13.11 -16.03 -2.23
C PHE A 42 -13.70 -15.26 -1.03
N ASP A 43 -14.29 -15.95 -0.07
CA ASP A 43 -14.66 -15.33 1.20
C ASP A 43 -13.45 -15.30 2.12
N GLU A 44 -13.32 -14.22 2.87
CA GLU A 44 -12.26 -14.06 3.85
C GLU A 44 -12.48 -14.97 5.06
N VAL A 45 -11.52 -15.86 5.31
CA VAL A 45 -11.52 -16.80 6.44
C VAL A 45 -10.76 -16.21 7.63
N SER A 46 -9.69 -15.50 7.36
CA SER A 46 -8.88 -14.82 8.36
C SER A 46 -8.21 -13.59 7.76
N GLY A 47 -7.98 -12.59 8.58
CA GLY A 47 -7.27 -11.37 8.17
C GLY A 47 -6.66 -10.67 9.37
N LYS A 48 -5.53 -10.01 9.16
CA LYS A 48 -4.80 -9.26 10.19
C LYS A 48 -4.08 -8.05 9.60
N MET A 49 -4.28 -6.88 10.19
CA MET A 49 -3.47 -5.69 9.95
C MET A 49 -2.22 -5.71 10.83
N GLN A 50 -1.06 -5.42 10.24
CA GLN A 50 0.22 -5.29 10.93
C GLN A 50 0.99 -4.13 10.31
N SER A 51 1.70 -3.38 11.15
CA SER A 51 2.55 -2.28 10.69
C SER A 51 3.97 -2.51 11.17
N PHE A 52 4.94 -2.24 10.29
CA PHE A 52 6.36 -2.46 10.50
C PHE A 52 7.09 -1.13 10.32
N TRP A 53 7.79 -0.70 11.36
CA TRP A 53 8.74 0.40 11.26
C TRP A 53 10.02 -0.09 10.61
N GLU A 54 10.82 0.81 10.04
CA GLU A 54 12.06 0.46 9.33
C GLU A 54 12.94 -0.57 10.07
N ARG A 55 13.07 -0.44 11.38
CA ARG A 55 13.87 -1.35 12.22
C ARG A 55 13.32 -2.79 12.29
N ASP A 56 12.05 -2.97 11.90
CA ASP A 56 11.31 -4.23 12.02
C ASP A 56 11.06 -4.87 10.65
N PHE A 57 11.61 -4.33 9.55
CA PHE A 57 11.35 -4.78 8.17
C PHE A 57 11.75 -6.23 7.93
N ASP A 58 12.77 -6.75 8.59
CA ASP A 58 13.15 -8.15 8.46
C ASP A 58 12.00 -9.10 8.80
N ALA A 59 11.11 -8.71 9.72
CA ALA A 59 9.96 -9.52 10.12
C ALA A 59 8.80 -9.52 9.10
N MET A 60 8.76 -8.58 8.17
CA MET A 60 7.68 -8.49 7.18
C MET A 60 7.94 -9.32 5.92
N TRP A 61 9.20 -9.52 5.51
CA TRP A 61 9.52 -10.16 4.23
C TRP A 61 8.91 -11.54 4.04
N PRO A 62 8.88 -12.44 5.06
CA PRO A 62 8.22 -13.73 4.94
C PRO A 62 6.72 -13.64 4.59
N LEU A 63 6.04 -12.54 4.96
CA LEU A 63 4.64 -12.32 4.58
C LEU A 63 4.51 -12.07 3.08
N PHE A 64 5.40 -11.27 2.50
CA PHE A 64 5.43 -10.98 1.06
C PHE A 64 5.80 -12.23 0.25
N GLU A 65 6.83 -12.98 0.68
CA GLU A 65 7.30 -14.18 -0.01
C GLU A 65 6.25 -15.29 -0.04
N SER A 66 5.45 -15.41 1.02
CA SER A 66 4.42 -16.46 1.15
C SER A 66 3.09 -16.11 0.49
N ALA A 67 2.88 -14.86 0.06
CA ALA A 67 1.63 -14.42 -0.53
C ALA A 67 1.43 -14.96 -1.95
N ASP A 68 0.24 -15.47 -2.23
CA ASP A 68 -0.16 -15.84 -3.60
C ASP A 68 -0.45 -14.62 -4.46
N ARG A 69 -0.77 -13.49 -3.81
CA ARG A 69 -0.97 -12.20 -4.47
C ARG A 69 -0.64 -11.04 -3.52
N ILE A 70 0.10 -10.07 -4.03
CA ILE A 70 0.45 -8.83 -3.34
C ILE A 70 -0.29 -7.69 -4.02
N ILE A 71 -1.16 -7.01 -3.28
CA ILE A 71 -2.05 -5.98 -3.81
C ILE A 71 -1.60 -4.62 -3.29
N GLY A 72 -1.48 -3.66 -4.20
CA GLY A 72 -1.16 -2.29 -3.86
C GLY A 72 -1.86 -1.29 -4.78
N PHE A 73 -1.65 -0.01 -4.50
CA PHE A 73 -2.16 1.08 -5.30
C PHE A 73 -1.01 1.97 -5.79
N ASN A 74 -0.71 1.96 -7.09
CA ASN A 74 0.48 2.56 -7.69
C ASN A 74 1.80 1.94 -7.17
N SER A 75 1.72 0.78 -6.57
CA SER A 75 2.80 0.14 -5.84
C SER A 75 3.97 -0.28 -6.73
N LEU A 76 3.70 -0.72 -7.96
CA LEU A 76 4.77 -1.09 -8.91
C LEU A 76 5.69 0.08 -9.28
N LYS A 77 5.17 1.32 -9.20
CA LYS A 77 5.93 2.53 -9.54
C LYS A 77 6.45 3.30 -8.33
N PHE A 78 5.97 3.00 -7.14
CA PHE A 78 6.32 3.74 -5.94
C PHE A 78 6.77 2.84 -4.80
N ASP A 79 5.89 2.05 -4.22
CA ASP A 79 6.16 1.26 -3.01
C ASP A 79 7.22 0.18 -3.24
N VAL A 80 7.15 -0.52 -4.37
CA VAL A 80 8.11 -1.57 -4.71
C VAL A 80 9.51 -1.00 -4.90
N PRO A 81 9.74 0.04 -5.72
CA PRO A 81 11.04 0.71 -5.78
C PRO A 81 11.49 1.30 -4.44
N ALA A 82 10.59 1.90 -3.65
CA ALA A 82 10.93 2.46 -2.34
C ALA A 82 11.42 1.39 -1.36
N LEU A 83 10.88 0.17 -1.43
CA LEU A 83 11.25 -0.94 -0.56
C LEU A 83 12.44 -1.76 -1.06
N GLN A 84 12.78 -1.70 -2.35
CA GLN A 84 13.88 -2.49 -2.92
C GLN A 84 15.22 -2.30 -2.20
N PRO A 85 15.62 -1.10 -1.70
CA PRO A 85 16.86 -0.93 -0.96
C PRO A 85 16.94 -1.71 0.38
N TYR A 86 15.81 -2.15 0.91
CA TYR A 86 15.72 -2.83 2.21
C TYR A 86 15.76 -4.37 2.11
N THR A 87 15.89 -4.92 0.90
CA THR A 87 15.96 -6.37 0.69
C THR A 87 16.93 -6.71 -0.41
N LYS A 88 17.54 -7.91 -0.32
CA LYS A 88 18.33 -8.51 -1.40
C LYS A 88 17.48 -9.30 -2.40
N MET A 89 16.22 -9.56 -2.04
CA MET A 89 15.27 -10.22 -2.91
C MET A 89 14.89 -9.27 -4.06
N ASP A 90 14.70 -9.79 -5.26
CA ASP A 90 14.05 -9.05 -6.33
C ASP A 90 12.56 -8.92 -6.01
N PHE A 91 12.23 -7.84 -5.31
CA PHE A 91 10.88 -7.62 -4.79
C PHE A 91 9.87 -7.44 -5.94
N LEU A 92 10.31 -6.88 -7.06
CA LEU A 92 9.47 -6.72 -8.25
C LEU A 92 9.06 -8.07 -8.88
N SER A 93 9.84 -9.13 -8.69
CA SER A 93 9.57 -10.46 -9.24
C SER A 93 8.40 -11.19 -8.55
N LEU A 94 7.94 -10.71 -7.39
CA LEU A 94 6.82 -11.30 -6.68
C LEU A 94 5.47 -11.05 -7.41
N LYS A 95 4.42 -11.69 -6.95
CA LYS A 95 3.09 -11.71 -7.61
C LYS A 95 2.28 -10.44 -7.33
N HIS A 96 2.73 -9.31 -7.84
CA HIS A 96 2.07 -8.02 -7.65
C HIS A 96 0.80 -7.84 -8.46
N PHE A 97 -0.19 -7.18 -7.86
CA PHE A 97 -1.43 -6.70 -8.46
C PHE A 97 -1.60 -5.22 -8.11
N ASP A 98 -1.39 -4.34 -9.07
CA ASP A 98 -1.47 -2.88 -8.89
C ASP A 98 -2.82 -2.36 -9.40
N LEU A 99 -3.66 -1.86 -8.49
CA LEU A 99 -4.98 -1.31 -8.84
C LEU A 99 -4.89 -0.08 -9.74
N MET A 100 -3.91 0.82 -9.52
CA MET A 100 -3.71 2.00 -10.36
C MET A 100 -3.40 1.61 -11.80
N GLU A 101 -2.60 0.56 -12.01
CA GLU A 101 -2.26 0.09 -13.35
C GLU A 101 -3.51 -0.43 -14.09
N ILE A 102 -4.38 -1.17 -13.41
CA ILE A 102 -5.67 -1.63 -13.98
C ILE A 102 -6.56 -0.45 -14.36
N VAL A 103 -6.66 0.55 -13.47
CA VAL A 103 -7.44 1.78 -13.73
C VAL A 103 -6.87 2.52 -14.94
N ARG A 104 -5.55 2.69 -15.00
CA ARG A 104 -4.87 3.36 -16.11
C ARG A 104 -5.08 2.64 -17.44
N GLN A 105 -5.01 1.31 -17.47
CA GLN A 105 -5.25 0.53 -18.69
C GLN A 105 -6.70 0.70 -19.20
N LYS A 106 -7.67 0.80 -18.28
CA LYS A 106 -9.09 0.93 -18.66
C LYS A 106 -9.50 2.36 -19.02
N THR A 107 -8.94 3.37 -18.35
CA THR A 107 -9.37 4.77 -18.49
C THR A 107 -8.43 5.64 -19.33
N GLY A 108 -7.22 5.16 -19.60
CA GLY A 108 -6.13 5.92 -20.23
C GLY A 108 -5.49 6.98 -19.32
N ARG A 109 -5.94 7.12 -18.07
CA ARG A 109 -5.44 8.14 -17.13
C ARG A 109 -5.18 7.58 -15.74
N ARG A 110 -4.38 8.31 -14.95
CA ARG A 110 -4.16 8.00 -13.52
C ARG A 110 -5.27 8.66 -12.70
N ILE A 111 -5.84 7.90 -11.76
CA ILE A 111 -6.83 8.40 -10.80
C ILE A 111 -6.27 8.07 -9.41
N GLY A 112 -6.16 9.06 -8.54
CA GLY A 112 -5.60 8.87 -7.19
C GLY A 112 -6.51 8.02 -6.30
N LEU A 113 -5.92 7.39 -5.27
CA LEU A 113 -6.60 6.46 -4.35
C LEU A 113 -7.86 7.09 -3.74
N SER A 114 -7.74 8.33 -3.22
CA SER A 114 -8.87 9.04 -2.60
C SER A 114 -10.01 9.31 -3.58
N ALA A 115 -9.70 9.78 -4.79
CA ALA A 115 -10.71 10.05 -5.80
C ALA A 115 -11.42 8.77 -6.26
N LEU A 116 -10.66 7.69 -6.47
CA LEU A 116 -11.24 6.40 -6.85
C LEU A 116 -12.12 5.82 -5.74
N ALA A 117 -11.72 5.98 -4.47
CA ALA A 117 -12.48 5.52 -3.32
C ALA A 117 -13.77 6.33 -3.13
N SER A 118 -13.71 7.65 -3.24
CA SER A 118 -14.89 8.51 -3.16
C SER A 118 -15.92 8.11 -4.21
N GLU A 119 -15.52 7.97 -5.47
CA GLU A 119 -16.44 7.59 -6.56
C GLU A 119 -16.96 6.14 -6.45
N THR A 120 -16.11 5.22 -6.01
CA THR A 120 -16.45 3.79 -5.98
C THR A 120 -17.19 3.38 -4.72
N LEU A 121 -16.72 3.84 -3.57
CA LEU A 121 -17.18 3.40 -2.25
C LEU A 121 -18.05 4.46 -1.55
N GLY A 122 -17.99 5.72 -1.99
CA GLY A 122 -18.55 6.85 -1.27
C GLY A 122 -17.75 7.19 0.00
N ASP A 123 -16.47 6.84 0.01
CA ASP A 123 -15.59 6.95 1.19
C ASP A 123 -14.53 8.02 0.92
N ASP A 124 -14.54 9.08 1.71
CA ASP A 124 -13.62 10.20 1.53
C ASP A 124 -12.39 10.03 2.44
N LYS A 125 -11.21 10.07 1.83
CA LYS A 125 -9.95 10.13 2.57
C LYS A 125 -9.84 11.48 3.30
N THR A 126 -9.54 11.44 4.58
CA THR A 126 -9.53 12.63 5.46
C THR A 126 -8.16 13.28 5.60
N ASP A 127 -7.09 12.66 5.11
CA ASP A 127 -5.72 13.18 5.24
C ASP A 127 -4.96 13.13 3.89
N VAL A 128 -3.84 13.87 3.78
CA VAL A 128 -3.02 13.96 2.56
C VAL A 128 -1.62 13.37 2.81
N GLY A 129 -1.05 12.68 1.81
CA GLY A 129 0.22 11.97 1.90
C GLY A 129 1.42 12.80 2.37
N THR A 130 1.42 14.11 2.10
CA THR A 130 2.47 15.03 2.59
C THR A 130 2.52 15.13 4.11
N ASN A 131 1.43 14.84 4.83
CA ASN A 131 1.40 14.85 6.28
C ASN A 131 2.21 13.69 6.89
N ALA A 132 2.36 12.57 6.20
CA ALA A 132 3.14 11.42 6.66
C ALA A 132 4.60 11.80 6.91
N VAL A 133 5.23 12.53 5.99
CA VAL A 133 6.61 13.03 6.16
C VAL A 133 6.73 13.99 7.36
N ILE A 134 5.72 14.86 7.57
CA ILE A 134 5.69 15.77 8.72
C ILE A 134 5.56 14.98 10.03
N TYR A 135 4.71 13.96 10.09
CA TYR A 135 4.55 13.14 11.29
C TYR A 135 5.83 12.36 11.61
N TRP A 136 6.48 11.81 10.59
CA TRP A 136 7.78 11.16 10.75
C TRP A 136 8.85 12.12 11.29
N ALA A 137 8.97 13.31 10.69
CA ALA A 137 9.96 14.31 11.07
C ALA A 137 9.79 14.81 12.51
N LYS A 138 8.55 14.87 13.02
CA LYS A 138 8.28 15.21 14.43
C LYS A 138 8.76 14.14 15.39
N GLY A 139 8.58 12.86 15.04
CA GLY A 139 9.09 11.71 15.81
C GLY A 139 8.50 11.50 17.19
N ASP A 140 7.55 12.32 17.63
CA ASP A 140 6.85 12.12 18.91
C ASP A 140 5.80 11.00 18.80
N SER A 141 5.46 10.38 19.92
CA SER A 141 4.55 9.24 19.98
C SER A 141 3.19 9.53 19.34
N ALA A 142 2.63 10.73 19.50
CA ALA A 142 1.33 11.08 18.95
C ALA A 142 1.40 11.24 17.42
N SER A 143 2.49 11.81 16.89
CA SER A 143 2.73 11.94 15.45
C SER A 143 2.98 10.58 14.80
N LEU A 144 3.76 9.70 15.43
CA LEU A 144 4.00 8.35 14.93
C LEU A 144 2.70 7.52 14.93
N GLN A 145 1.86 7.67 15.95
CA GLN A 145 0.53 7.03 15.97
C GLN A 145 -0.34 7.48 14.79
N LYS A 146 -0.33 8.79 14.47
CA LYS A 146 -1.07 9.33 13.32
C LYS A 146 -0.52 8.76 12.01
N LEU A 147 0.81 8.69 11.87
CA LEU A 147 1.46 8.13 10.70
C LEU A 147 1.05 6.67 10.48
N GLN A 148 1.07 5.85 11.53
CA GLN A 148 0.61 4.46 11.47
C GLN A 148 -0.86 4.36 11.06
N THR A 149 -1.74 5.11 11.72
CA THR A 149 -3.18 5.13 11.41
C THR A 149 -3.44 5.54 9.96
N TYR A 150 -2.66 6.50 9.45
CA TYR A 150 -2.75 6.96 8.08
C TYR A 150 -2.37 5.85 7.08
N CYS A 151 -1.22 5.20 7.27
CA CYS A 151 -0.76 4.11 6.41
C CYS A 151 -1.74 2.90 6.44
N GLU A 152 -2.23 2.53 7.64
CA GLU A 152 -3.24 1.47 7.79
C GLU A 152 -4.57 1.81 7.10
N ALA A 153 -4.97 3.08 7.08
CA ALA A 153 -6.17 3.53 6.38
C ALA A 153 -6.03 3.39 4.86
N ASP A 154 -4.85 3.67 4.29
CA ASP A 154 -4.60 3.50 2.85
C ASP A 154 -4.59 2.02 2.44
N VAL A 155 -4.06 1.14 3.29
CA VAL A 155 -4.18 -0.31 3.11
C VAL A 155 -5.64 -0.77 3.13
N ALA A 156 -6.43 -0.28 4.10
CA ALA A 156 -7.85 -0.64 4.21
C ALA A 156 -8.65 -0.14 3.00
N LEU A 157 -8.37 1.07 2.53
CA LEU A 157 -9.02 1.67 1.37
C LEU A 157 -8.68 0.90 0.09
N THR A 158 -7.42 0.55 -0.10
CA THR A 158 -6.94 -0.27 -1.22
C THR A 158 -7.60 -1.66 -1.22
N ARG A 159 -7.70 -2.31 -0.06
CA ARG A 159 -8.41 -3.58 0.11
C ARG A 159 -9.88 -3.46 -0.29
N ASN A 160 -10.58 -2.44 0.22
CA ASN A 160 -12.00 -2.24 -0.04
C ASN A 160 -12.27 -2.00 -1.54
N LEU A 161 -11.42 -1.21 -2.21
CA LEU A 161 -11.49 -1.00 -3.65
C LEU A 161 -11.25 -2.29 -4.44
N TYR A 162 -10.23 -3.06 -4.06
CA TYR A 162 -9.93 -4.34 -4.68
C TYR A 162 -11.10 -5.32 -4.54
N ASP A 163 -11.67 -5.44 -3.35
CA ASP A 163 -12.81 -6.32 -3.09
C ASP A 163 -14.07 -5.88 -3.84
N PHE A 164 -14.33 -4.56 -3.89
CA PHE A 164 -15.43 -4.01 -4.68
C PHE A 164 -15.25 -4.34 -6.18
N GLY A 165 -14.06 -4.09 -6.73
CA GLY A 165 -13.75 -4.38 -8.14
C GLY A 165 -13.86 -5.86 -8.48
N ARG A 166 -13.37 -6.73 -7.59
CA ARG A 166 -13.49 -8.19 -7.74
C ARG A 166 -14.94 -8.66 -7.72
N LYS A 167 -15.76 -8.15 -6.78
CA LYS A 167 -17.16 -8.51 -6.61
C LYS A 167 -18.04 -7.99 -7.76
N ASN A 168 -17.81 -6.75 -8.20
CA ASN A 168 -18.65 -6.07 -9.17
C ASN A 168 -18.08 -6.12 -10.60
N ARG A 169 -16.89 -6.65 -10.78
CA ARG A 169 -16.12 -6.70 -12.04
C ARG A 169 -15.78 -5.33 -12.63
N GLN A 170 -15.96 -4.27 -11.87
CA GLN A 170 -15.59 -2.90 -12.26
C GLN A 170 -15.46 -2.00 -11.03
N LEU A 171 -14.67 -0.93 -11.19
CA LEU A 171 -14.61 0.23 -10.29
C LEU A 171 -15.38 1.37 -10.94
N LYS A 172 -15.84 2.34 -10.14
CA LYS A 172 -16.40 3.60 -10.65
C LYS A 172 -15.27 4.63 -10.79
N TYR A 173 -15.26 5.41 -11.84
CA TYR A 173 -14.20 6.38 -12.14
C TYR A 173 -14.79 7.78 -12.41
#